data_fc7c62b81f40ae20a5659c954a0d1d1f
#
_entry.id   fc7c62b81f40ae20a5659c954a0d1d1f
#
_cell.length_a   1.000
_cell.length_b   1.000
_cell.length_c   1.000
_cell.angle_alpha   90.00
_cell.angle_beta   90.00
_cell.angle_gamma   90.00
#
_symmetry.space_group_name_H-M   'P 1'
#
loop_
_entity.id
_entity.type
_entity.pdbx_description
1 polymer ?
#
loop_
_entity_poly.entity_id
_entity_poly.type
_entity_poly.pdbx_seq_one_letter_code
_entity_poly.pdbx_strand_id
1 'polypeptide(L)'
;MGLLVDVRTVPASRRMPHFSKLALERSLPQSGIRYLHMPELGGLRKPRPDSTNTGWRNVGFRGYADYMQTDEFWNAIDRLRALPPQVAIMCAEAVPWRCHRSLISDALTVRGEEVRHITAFSEPPRHSITPFAQVQDGRITYPPPDTLGL
;
A
#
# COMPACT_ATOMS: atom_id res chain seq x y z
N MET A 1 3.34 21.49 -5.85
CA MET A 1 3.64 20.35 -6.76
C MET A 1 3.35 19.04 -6.05
N GLY A 2 2.64 18.15 -6.71
CA GLY A 2 2.34 16.83 -6.17
C GLY A 2 3.42 15.80 -6.46
N LEU A 3 3.36 14.67 -5.77
CA LEU A 3 4.27 13.55 -5.96
C LEU A 3 3.45 12.27 -6.08
N LEU A 4 3.64 11.54 -7.17
CA LEU A 4 3.05 10.22 -7.35
C LEU A 4 4.10 9.17 -6.97
N VAL A 5 3.78 8.35 -5.97
CA VAL A 5 4.64 7.25 -5.54
C VAL A 5 4.08 5.96 -6.10
N ASP A 6 4.87 5.31 -6.93
CA ASP A 6 4.51 4.06 -7.59
C ASP A 6 4.98 2.91 -6.70
N VAL A 7 4.03 2.16 -6.15
CA VAL A 7 4.30 1.03 -5.27
C VAL A 7 4.13 -0.31 -5.97
N ARG A 8 4.32 -0.33 -7.29
CA ARG A 8 4.36 -1.60 -8.04
C ARG A 8 5.75 -2.22 -7.91
N THR A 9 5.81 -3.53 -7.74
CA THR A 9 7.10 -4.24 -7.78
C THR A 9 7.74 -4.09 -9.17
N VAL A 10 6.93 -4.31 -10.21
CA VAL A 10 7.34 -4.09 -11.60
C VAL A 10 6.52 -2.95 -12.19
N PRO A 11 7.11 -1.78 -12.45
CA PRO A 11 6.38 -0.61 -12.90
C PRO A 11 6.18 -0.62 -14.43
N ALA A 12 5.49 -1.64 -14.91
CA ALA A 12 5.18 -1.81 -16.32
C ALA A 12 3.75 -2.29 -16.50
N SER A 13 3.15 -1.94 -17.63
CA SER A 13 1.83 -2.39 -17.98
C SER A 13 1.79 -2.67 -19.48
N ARG A 14 1.51 -3.92 -19.85
CA ARG A 14 1.35 -4.31 -21.26
C ARG A 14 0.05 -3.78 -21.85
N ARG A 15 -1.01 -3.74 -21.03
CA ARG A 15 -2.32 -3.26 -21.48
C ARG A 15 -2.36 -1.74 -21.59
N MET A 16 -1.63 -1.06 -20.72
CA MET A 16 -1.64 0.39 -20.59
C MET A 16 -0.20 0.91 -20.61
N PRO A 17 0.46 0.91 -21.79
CA PRO A 17 1.88 1.30 -21.88
C PRO A 17 2.16 2.70 -21.36
N HIS A 18 1.17 3.60 -21.42
CA HIS A 18 1.31 4.97 -20.92
C HIS A 18 1.39 5.05 -19.39
N PHE A 19 1.14 3.94 -18.68
CA PHE A 19 1.34 3.85 -17.24
C PHE A 19 2.63 3.13 -16.86
N SER A 20 3.52 2.85 -17.81
CA SER A 20 4.84 2.35 -17.48
C SER A 20 5.66 3.43 -16.74
N LYS A 21 6.67 2.98 -15.98
CA LYS A 21 7.55 3.91 -15.28
C LYS A 21 8.10 4.99 -16.20
N LEU A 22 8.63 4.58 -17.35
CA LEU A 22 9.24 5.50 -18.31
C LEU A 22 8.22 6.52 -18.85
N ALA A 23 7.01 6.05 -19.17
CA ALA A 23 5.95 6.94 -19.66
C ALA A 23 5.51 7.93 -18.59
N LEU A 24 5.36 7.49 -17.34
CA LEU A 24 4.98 8.36 -16.23
C LEU A 24 6.07 9.37 -15.89
N GLU A 25 7.32 8.97 -15.92
CA GLU A 25 8.45 9.90 -15.72
C GLU A 25 8.47 11.05 -16.73
N ARG A 26 7.93 10.81 -17.94
CA ARG A 26 7.84 11.81 -18.99
C ARG A 26 6.58 12.65 -18.91
N SER A 27 5.43 12.04 -18.64
CA SER A 27 4.13 12.72 -18.72
C SER A 27 3.80 13.52 -17.48
N LEU A 28 4.10 13.01 -16.29
CA LEU A 28 3.68 13.64 -15.04
C LEU A 28 4.29 15.02 -14.82
N PRO A 29 5.59 15.25 -15.10
CA PRO A 29 6.16 16.60 -14.93
C PRO A 29 5.46 17.68 -15.75
N GLN A 30 4.87 17.31 -16.89
CA GLN A 30 4.12 18.26 -17.71
C GLN A 30 2.86 18.77 -16.98
N SER A 31 2.36 18.03 -16.01
CA SER A 31 1.23 18.42 -15.17
C SER A 31 1.66 18.91 -13.78
N GLY A 32 2.96 19.16 -13.59
CA GLY A 32 3.46 19.64 -12.31
C GLY A 32 3.54 18.54 -11.24
N ILE A 33 3.59 17.28 -11.63
CA ILE A 33 3.64 16.14 -10.72
C ILE A 33 4.97 15.42 -10.88
N ARG A 34 5.66 15.15 -9.78
CA ARG A 34 6.86 14.34 -9.77
C ARG A 34 6.50 12.86 -9.65
N TYR A 35 7.38 12.01 -10.10
CA TYR A 35 7.21 10.55 -10.03
C TYR A 35 8.35 9.93 -9.22
N LEU A 36 7.99 9.01 -8.32
CA LEU A 36 8.96 8.23 -7.55
C LEU A 36 8.51 6.78 -7.51
N HIS A 37 9.40 5.86 -7.85
CA HIS A 37 9.16 4.43 -7.71
C HIS A 37 9.73 3.92 -6.39
N MET A 38 8.88 3.28 -5.57
CA MET A 38 9.29 2.65 -4.31
C MET A 38 9.00 1.16 -4.37
N PRO A 39 9.87 0.36 -5.00
CA PRO A 39 9.65 -1.09 -5.12
C PRO A 39 9.66 -1.80 -3.77
N GLU A 40 10.29 -1.25 -2.75
CA GLU A 40 10.28 -1.80 -1.39
C GLU A 40 8.88 -1.79 -0.77
N LEU A 41 7.94 -1.05 -1.33
CA LEU A 41 6.52 -1.11 -0.95
C LEU A 41 5.70 -1.93 -1.94
N GLY A 42 6.34 -2.56 -2.90
CA GLY A 42 5.66 -3.37 -3.92
C GLY A 42 5.04 -4.63 -3.36
N GLY A 43 4.04 -5.14 -4.08
CA GLY A 43 3.37 -6.40 -3.78
C GLY A 43 4.21 -7.62 -4.21
N LEU A 44 3.55 -8.70 -4.63
CA LEU A 44 4.21 -9.94 -5.06
C LEU A 44 5.07 -10.55 -3.95
N ARG A 45 4.54 -10.59 -2.74
CA ARG A 45 5.20 -11.20 -1.58
C ARG A 45 4.58 -12.56 -1.30
N LYS A 46 5.42 -13.55 -1.02
CA LYS A 46 4.95 -14.89 -0.67
C LYS A 46 4.77 -15.00 0.85
N PRO A 47 3.70 -15.63 1.33
CA PRO A 47 3.53 -15.84 2.76
C PRO A 47 4.57 -16.82 3.29
N ARG A 48 4.94 -16.62 4.56
CA ARG A 48 5.80 -17.55 5.27
C ARG A 48 5.01 -18.81 5.65
N PRO A 49 5.64 -19.97 5.73
CA PRO A 49 4.94 -21.19 6.17
C PRO A 49 4.35 -21.08 7.58
N ASP A 50 4.96 -20.27 8.44
CA ASP A 50 4.52 -20.06 9.82
C ASP A 50 3.74 -18.74 9.99
N SER A 51 3.14 -18.24 8.92
CA SER A 51 2.43 -16.96 8.95
C SER A 51 1.34 -16.93 10.01
N THR A 52 1.32 -15.87 10.81
CA THR A 52 0.26 -15.60 11.77
C THR A 52 -0.82 -14.68 11.19
N ASN A 53 -0.64 -14.22 9.94
CA ASN A 53 -1.54 -13.28 9.28
C ASN A 53 -2.65 -13.99 8.50
N THR A 54 -3.17 -15.07 9.05
CA THR A 54 -4.15 -15.93 8.39
C THR A 54 -5.56 -15.35 8.37
N GLY A 55 -5.76 -14.19 8.96
CA GLY A 55 -6.98 -13.41 8.73
C GLY A 55 -7.18 -13.05 7.26
N TRP A 56 -6.09 -12.88 6.53
CA TRP A 56 -6.13 -12.69 5.09
C TRP A 56 -6.23 -14.04 4.39
N ARG A 57 -7.35 -14.28 3.69
CA ARG A 57 -7.53 -15.48 2.86
C ARG A 57 -6.75 -15.42 1.57
N ASN A 58 -6.58 -14.21 1.02
CA ASN A 58 -5.82 -13.99 -0.19
C ASN A 58 -4.33 -14.21 0.11
N VAL A 59 -3.70 -15.11 -0.64
CA VAL A 59 -2.29 -15.50 -0.43
C VAL A 59 -1.36 -14.30 -0.62
N GLY A 60 -1.64 -13.46 -1.60
CA GLY A 60 -0.83 -12.26 -1.85
C GLY A 60 -0.89 -11.26 -0.70
N PHE A 61 -2.06 -11.05 -0.14
CA PHE A 61 -2.22 -10.16 1.01
C PHE A 61 -1.59 -10.74 2.26
N ARG A 62 -1.72 -12.05 2.47
CA ARG A 62 -1.04 -12.72 3.59
C ARG A 62 0.48 -12.57 3.47
N GLY A 63 1.03 -12.78 2.28
CA GLY A 63 2.45 -12.58 2.02
C GLY A 63 2.88 -11.15 2.27
N TYR A 64 2.06 -10.19 1.87
CA TYR A 64 2.35 -8.77 2.13
C TYR A 64 2.30 -8.46 3.63
N ALA A 65 1.31 -8.99 4.34
CA ALA A 65 1.21 -8.83 5.79
C ALA A 65 2.43 -9.43 6.52
N ASP A 66 2.95 -10.54 6.02
CA ASP A 66 4.19 -11.11 6.56
C ASP A 66 5.39 -10.19 6.32
N TYR A 67 5.47 -9.58 5.14
CA TYR A 67 6.50 -8.59 4.84
C TYR A 67 6.40 -7.37 5.77
N MET A 68 5.18 -7.00 6.17
CA MET A 68 4.95 -5.90 7.11
C MET A 68 5.51 -6.17 8.51
N GLN A 69 5.93 -7.40 8.80
CA GLN A 69 6.59 -7.71 10.08
C GLN A 69 8.08 -7.37 10.06
N THR A 70 8.63 -6.95 8.92
CA THR A 70 10.05 -6.66 8.76
C THR A 70 10.38 -5.19 8.99
N ASP A 71 11.61 -4.93 9.43
CA ASP A 71 12.09 -3.55 9.55
C ASP A 71 12.19 -2.86 8.18
N GLU A 72 12.49 -3.62 7.13
CA GLU A 72 12.56 -3.09 5.77
C GLU A 72 11.25 -2.40 5.38
N PHE A 73 10.11 -3.05 5.66
CA PHE A 73 8.81 -2.46 5.38
C PHE A 73 8.60 -1.14 6.13
N TRP A 74 8.83 -1.15 7.44
CA TRP A 74 8.58 0.04 8.26
C TRP A 74 9.56 1.16 7.95
N ASN A 75 10.79 0.85 7.58
CA ASN A 75 11.74 1.86 7.10
C ASN A 75 11.23 2.50 5.80
N ALA A 76 10.63 1.71 4.91
CA ALA A 76 10.03 2.25 3.69
C ALA A 76 8.82 3.13 4.00
N ILE A 77 7.98 2.73 4.96
CA ILE A 77 6.85 3.57 5.41
C ILE A 77 7.37 4.90 5.97
N ASP A 78 8.42 4.88 6.77
CA ASP A 78 8.98 6.11 7.33
C ASP A 78 9.54 7.02 6.23
N ARG A 79 10.19 6.46 5.21
CA ARG A 79 10.64 7.24 4.06
C ARG A 79 9.48 7.85 3.28
N LEU A 80 8.40 7.10 3.11
CA LEU A 80 7.18 7.59 2.46
C LEU A 80 6.60 8.78 3.23
N ARG A 81 6.52 8.66 4.55
CA ARG A 81 5.98 9.73 5.41
C ARG A 81 6.85 10.98 5.41
N ALA A 82 8.15 10.84 5.18
CA ALA A 82 9.10 11.96 5.14
C ALA A 82 9.06 12.73 3.82
N LEU A 83 8.36 12.24 2.81
CA LEU A 83 8.24 12.94 1.54
C LEU A 83 7.44 14.24 1.68
N PRO A 84 7.69 15.23 0.78
CA PRO A 84 6.91 16.47 0.81
C PRO A 84 5.40 16.21 0.71
N PRO A 85 4.55 17.09 1.25
CA PRO A 85 3.10 16.89 1.22
C PRO A 85 2.52 16.81 -0.18
N GLN A 86 1.26 16.36 -0.27
CA GLN A 86 0.53 16.04 -1.49
C GLN A 86 1.13 14.83 -2.22
N VAL A 87 1.21 13.73 -1.48
CA VAL A 87 1.63 12.43 -2.03
C VAL A 87 0.40 11.62 -2.40
N ALA A 88 0.41 11.03 -3.59
CA ALA A 88 -0.53 10.01 -3.99
C ALA A 88 0.21 8.71 -4.28
N ILE A 89 -0.38 7.58 -3.90
CA ILE A 89 0.19 6.25 -4.09
C ILE A 89 -0.58 5.55 -5.20
N MET A 90 0.14 4.93 -6.14
CA MET A 90 -0.50 4.15 -7.19
C MET A 90 0.04 2.73 -7.25
N CYS A 91 -0.83 1.81 -7.68
CA CYS A 91 -0.45 0.45 -8.05
C CYS A 91 -1.18 0.06 -9.35
N ALA A 92 -1.11 -1.22 -9.72
CA ALA A 92 -1.75 -1.71 -10.94
C ALA A 92 -3.27 -1.90 -10.79
N GLU A 93 -3.79 -1.92 -9.56
CA GLU A 93 -5.20 -2.20 -9.29
C GLU A 93 -5.96 -0.91 -9.03
N ALA A 94 -7.16 -0.79 -9.61
CA ALA A 94 -7.98 0.40 -9.50
C ALA A 94 -8.67 0.52 -8.13
N VAL A 95 -9.10 -0.61 -7.56
CA VAL A 95 -9.87 -0.61 -6.30
C VAL A 95 -8.97 -0.96 -5.12
N PRO A 96 -9.02 -0.14 -4.03
CA PRO A 96 -8.09 -0.30 -2.91
C PRO A 96 -8.18 -1.67 -2.21
N TRP A 97 -9.38 -2.23 -2.07
CA TRP A 97 -9.58 -3.50 -1.37
C TRP A 97 -9.09 -4.73 -2.14
N ARG A 98 -8.68 -4.58 -3.40
CA ARG A 98 -8.07 -5.63 -4.22
C ARG A 98 -6.57 -5.47 -4.36
N CYS A 99 -5.99 -4.55 -3.60
CA CYS A 99 -4.60 -4.19 -3.75
C CYS A 99 -3.93 -4.07 -2.39
N HIS A 100 -2.64 -4.39 -2.34
CA HIS A 100 -1.82 -4.20 -1.13
C HIS A 100 -1.79 -2.75 -0.65
N ARG A 101 -2.29 -1.78 -1.42
CA ARG A 101 -2.44 -0.40 -0.95
C ARG A 101 -3.30 -0.32 0.31
N SER A 102 -4.26 -1.25 0.51
CA SER A 102 -5.05 -1.27 1.73
C SER A 102 -4.18 -1.54 2.95
N LEU A 103 -3.19 -2.41 2.83
CA LEU A 103 -2.25 -2.70 3.92
C LEU A 103 -1.27 -1.55 4.14
N ILE A 104 -0.79 -0.91 3.08
CA ILE A 104 0.00 0.32 3.20
C ILE A 104 -0.82 1.40 3.90
N SER A 105 -2.10 1.52 3.55
CA SER A 105 -3.01 2.50 4.17
C SER A 105 -3.22 2.21 5.64
N ASP A 106 -3.33 0.94 6.03
CA ASP A 106 -3.39 0.55 7.44
C ASP A 106 -2.12 1.03 8.17
N ALA A 107 -0.95 0.78 7.59
CA ALA A 107 0.33 1.16 8.19
C ALA A 107 0.46 2.68 8.36
N LEU A 108 0.08 3.43 7.34
CA LEU A 108 0.11 4.90 7.40
C LEU A 108 -0.85 5.44 8.46
N THR A 109 -2.06 4.85 8.53
CA THR A 109 -3.06 5.26 9.53
C THR A 109 -2.55 4.99 10.95
N VAL A 110 -1.90 3.85 11.18
CA VAL A 110 -1.30 3.53 12.49
C VAL A 110 -0.22 4.55 12.86
N ARG A 111 0.49 5.09 11.89
CA ARG A 111 1.51 6.13 12.11
C ARG A 111 0.94 7.54 12.20
N GLY A 112 -0.38 7.70 12.19
CA GLY A 112 -1.04 8.98 12.37
C GLY A 112 -1.30 9.78 11.11
N GLU A 113 -1.09 9.19 9.93
CA GLU A 113 -1.38 9.85 8.67
C GLU A 113 -2.84 9.72 8.29
N GLU A 114 -3.41 10.77 7.73
CA GLU A 114 -4.74 10.70 7.12
C GLU A 114 -4.62 10.15 5.72
N VAL A 115 -5.31 9.04 5.45
CA VAL A 115 -5.31 8.38 4.14
C VAL A 115 -6.69 8.46 3.53
N ARG A 116 -6.75 8.84 2.26
CA ARG A 116 -7.99 8.88 1.49
C ARG A 116 -7.83 8.08 0.21
N HIS A 117 -8.90 7.44 -0.21
CA HIS A 117 -8.88 6.61 -1.42
C HIS A 117 -9.46 7.36 -2.61
N ILE A 118 -8.62 7.61 -3.62
CA ILE A 118 -9.07 8.22 -4.87
C ILE A 118 -9.66 7.11 -5.73
N THR A 119 -10.97 7.14 -5.95
CA THR A 119 -11.65 6.09 -6.71
C THR A 119 -12.18 6.59 -8.05
N ALA A 120 -12.99 7.65 -8.05
CA ALA A 120 -13.60 8.19 -9.26
C ALA A 120 -13.78 9.69 -9.06
N PHE A 121 -14.94 10.22 -9.44
CA PHE A 121 -15.22 11.64 -9.37
C PHE A 121 -15.87 12.07 -8.06
N SER A 122 -16.04 11.13 -7.13
CA SER A 122 -16.61 11.43 -5.82
C SER A 122 -15.53 11.93 -4.85
N GLU A 123 -15.97 12.53 -3.75
CA GLU A 123 -15.08 12.90 -2.64
C GLU A 123 -14.32 11.66 -2.15
N PRO A 124 -12.97 11.70 -2.07
CA PRO A 124 -12.23 10.54 -1.62
C PRO A 124 -12.54 10.18 -0.17
N PRO A 125 -13.07 8.97 0.09
CA PRO A 125 -13.35 8.55 1.46
C PRO A 125 -12.07 8.33 2.25
N ARG A 126 -12.15 8.59 3.55
CA ARG A 126 -11.05 8.32 4.47
C ARG A 126 -10.90 6.80 4.65
N HIS A 127 -9.65 6.35 4.72
CA HIS A 127 -9.36 4.94 4.98
C HIS A 127 -9.79 4.54 6.40
N SER A 128 -10.42 3.38 6.50
CA SER A 128 -10.69 2.70 7.77
C SER A 128 -9.76 1.51 7.89
N ILE A 129 -9.14 1.33 9.05
CA ILE A 129 -8.24 0.20 9.29
C ILE A 129 -9.02 -1.11 9.10
N THR A 130 -8.36 -2.08 8.50
CA THR A 130 -8.93 -3.42 8.31
C THR A 130 -9.46 -3.96 9.64
N PRO A 131 -10.74 -4.43 9.69
CA PRO A 131 -11.38 -4.74 10.97
C PRO A 131 -10.68 -5.80 11.81
N PHE A 132 -10.00 -6.77 11.19
CA PHE A 132 -9.28 -7.82 11.93
C PHE A 132 -7.81 -7.51 12.13
N ALA A 133 -7.36 -6.29 11.80
CA ALA A 133 -6.00 -5.86 12.09
C ALA A 133 -5.82 -5.68 13.61
N GLN A 134 -4.69 -6.14 14.12
CA GLN A 134 -4.27 -5.90 15.49
C GLN A 134 -3.00 -5.08 15.51
N VAL A 135 -3.01 -4.02 16.29
CA VAL A 135 -1.88 -3.09 16.41
C VAL A 135 -1.23 -3.31 17.76
N GLN A 136 0.08 -3.55 17.74
CA GLN A 136 0.89 -3.70 18.95
C GLN A 136 2.26 -3.11 18.72
N ASP A 137 2.67 -2.21 19.62
CA ASP A 137 3.97 -1.52 19.55
C ASP A 137 4.22 -0.84 18.19
N GLY A 138 3.15 -0.28 17.61
CA GLY A 138 3.22 0.41 16.32
C GLY A 138 3.33 -0.49 15.11
N ARG A 139 3.18 -1.80 15.28
CA ARG A 139 3.19 -2.78 14.19
C ARG A 139 1.84 -3.48 14.10
N ILE A 140 1.57 -4.08 12.94
CA ILE A 140 0.25 -4.62 12.62
C ILE A 140 0.38 -6.10 12.29
N THR A 141 -0.53 -6.90 12.88
CA THR A 141 -0.73 -8.29 12.48
C THR A 141 -2.20 -8.48 12.08
N TYR A 142 -2.46 -9.53 11.32
CA TYR A 142 -3.79 -9.84 10.82
C TYR A 142 -4.14 -11.29 11.18
N PRO A 143 -4.36 -11.57 12.47
CA PRO A 143 -4.70 -12.92 12.90
C PRO A 143 -6.09 -13.31 12.41
N PRO A 144 -6.42 -14.62 12.39
CA PRO A 144 -7.76 -15.04 12.04
C PRO A 144 -8.78 -14.47 13.04
N PRO A 145 -10.01 -14.24 12.60
CA PRO A 145 -11.06 -13.83 13.54
C PRO A 145 -11.11 -14.80 14.70
N ASP A 146 -11.24 -14.27 15.92
CA ASP A 146 -11.40 -15.10 17.10
C ASP A 146 -12.82 -15.68 17.11
N THR A 147 -12.93 -16.88 16.59
CA THR A 147 -14.21 -17.60 16.59
C THR A 147 -14.55 -18.19 17.96
N LEU A 148 -13.60 -18.15 18.88
CA LEU A 148 -13.77 -18.65 20.24
C LEU A 148 -13.99 -17.52 21.24
N GLY A 149 -13.78 -16.29 20.84
CA GLY A 149 -14.07 -15.10 21.63
C GLY A 149 -15.55 -14.86 21.80
N LEU A 150 -16.25 -15.87 21.65
CA LEU A 150 -17.69 -15.90 21.87
C LEU A 150 -18.00 -15.82 23.35
#